data_0bb324c8720a04f254c60c043f5d568a
#
_entry.id   0bb324c8720a04f254c60c043f5d568a
#
_cell.length_a   1.000
_cell.length_b   1.000
_cell.length_c   1.000
_cell.angle_alpha   90.00
_cell.angle_beta   90.00
_cell.angle_gamma   90.00
#
_symmetry.space_group_name_H-M   'P 1'
#
loop_
_entity.id
_entity.type
_entity.pdbx_description
1 polymer ?
#
loop_
_entity_poly.entity_id
_entity_poly.type
_entity_poly.pdbx_seq_one_letter_code
_entity_poly.pdbx_strand_id
1 'polypeptide(L)'
;MRLAILSAFVLGTVISVAPAGAQAPAPAAPAATPVPQGQPIEARNLLAHRAAYRLTLAPQRDQSNIASADGGMVYELIDACDGWTTRQRFTLRLTDRDGTEIETTSDYSTYESKDGRRLRFTLTQMTQGAVTQRIAGEAELNADGSGVARYTEPEVKEERLPVGTILPNQHTIITLNAARTGQRLVVRPLFDGTSSDGVQDTTTVLSAWDGPQANAEFPLLSTLGSARMRIAFFDREAQQQGGGATTPSYEVSLRYWENGVADQMLMDFREFAVDGRMVKLEPVPGGC
;
A
#
# COMPACT_ATOMS: atom_id res chain seq x y z
N MET A 1 9.76 -2.15 -59.32
CA MET A 1 10.81 -1.97 -60.34
C MET A 1 12.01 -1.29 -59.73
N ARG A 2 13.20 -1.99 -59.78
CA ARG A 2 14.57 -1.58 -59.43
C ARG A 2 14.90 -1.42 -57.91
N LEU A 3 15.40 -2.42 -57.37
CA LEU A 3 16.72 -2.92 -56.90
C LEU A 3 17.86 -1.91 -57.01
N ALA A 4 18.50 -1.57 -55.89
CA ALA A 4 19.91 -1.23 -55.84
C ALA A 4 20.51 -1.74 -54.53
N ILE A 5 21.43 -2.68 -54.70
CA ILE A 5 22.33 -3.30 -53.73
C ILE A 5 23.52 -2.33 -53.52
N LEU A 6 23.97 -2.14 -52.33
CA LEU A 6 25.36 -1.71 -52.07
C LEU A 6 25.89 -2.32 -50.77
N SER A 7 27.06 -2.86 -50.92
CA SER A 7 27.82 -3.82 -50.12
C SER A 7 28.47 -3.22 -48.88
N ALA A 8 28.59 -4.09 -47.91
CA ALA A 8 29.53 -4.31 -46.83
C ALA A 8 30.74 -3.36 -46.63
N PHE A 9 30.93 -2.90 -45.37
CA PHE A 9 32.23 -2.77 -44.76
C PHE A 9 32.18 -3.31 -43.33
N VAL A 10 32.90 -4.42 -43.11
CA VAL A 10 33.16 -5.01 -41.80
C VAL A 10 34.34 -4.27 -41.18
N LEU A 11 34.13 -3.50 -40.15
CA LEU A 11 35.18 -3.05 -39.24
C LEU A 11 35.03 -3.80 -37.94
N GLY A 12 35.93 -4.76 -37.72
CA GLY A 12 36.04 -5.48 -36.46
C GLY A 12 36.55 -4.57 -35.33
N THR A 13 35.68 -4.24 -34.43
CA THR A 13 36.06 -3.66 -33.13
C THR A 13 36.22 -4.79 -32.10
N VAL A 14 37.45 -4.98 -31.68
CA VAL A 14 37.81 -5.86 -30.55
C VAL A 14 37.28 -5.23 -29.29
N ILE A 15 36.19 -5.76 -28.73
CA ILE A 15 35.68 -5.37 -27.45
C ILE A 15 36.49 -6.12 -26.38
N SER A 16 37.41 -5.41 -25.72
CA SER A 16 38.07 -5.91 -24.53
C SER A 16 37.06 -6.03 -23.39
N VAL A 17 36.69 -7.25 -23.03
CA VAL A 17 35.88 -7.55 -21.84
C VAL A 17 36.78 -7.39 -20.62
N ALA A 18 36.60 -6.29 -19.88
CA ALA A 18 37.21 -6.15 -18.55
C ALA A 18 36.52 -7.14 -17.60
N PRO A 19 37.26 -7.82 -16.68
CA PRO A 19 36.66 -8.69 -15.70
C PRO A 19 35.74 -7.89 -14.79
N ALA A 20 34.49 -8.33 -14.67
CA ALA A 20 33.53 -7.77 -13.72
C ALA A 20 34.09 -8.00 -12.30
N GLY A 21 34.53 -6.90 -11.68
CA GLY A 21 34.91 -6.92 -10.28
C GLY A 21 33.72 -7.40 -9.44
N ALA A 22 33.91 -8.46 -8.65
CA ALA A 22 32.93 -8.93 -7.70
C ALA A 22 32.63 -7.79 -6.71
N GLN A 23 31.46 -7.17 -6.84
CA GLN A 23 30.96 -6.23 -5.85
C GLN A 23 30.75 -6.99 -4.54
N ALA A 24 31.40 -6.54 -3.48
CA ALA A 24 31.16 -7.04 -2.14
C ALA A 24 29.65 -6.92 -1.83
N PRO A 25 29.02 -7.93 -1.20
CA PRO A 25 27.62 -7.83 -0.83
C PRO A 25 27.43 -6.62 0.09
N ALA A 26 26.45 -5.78 -0.24
CA ALA A 26 26.05 -4.66 0.60
C ALA A 26 25.74 -5.20 2.02
N PRO A 27 26.10 -4.46 3.08
CA PRO A 27 25.77 -4.87 4.44
C PRO A 27 24.28 -5.12 4.54
N ALA A 28 23.89 -6.30 5.05
CA ALA A 28 22.50 -6.64 5.28
C ALA A 28 21.89 -5.60 6.22
N ALA A 29 20.78 -4.98 5.80
CA ALA A 29 20.02 -4.10 6.68
C ALA A 29 19.63 -4.89 7.95
N PRO A 30 19.68 -4.26 9.13
CA PRO A 30 19.34 -4.94 10.37
C PRO A 30 17.92 -5.49 10.28
N ALA A 31 17.75 -6.78 10.53
CA ALA A 31 16.44 -7.40 10.64
C ALA A 31 15.66 -6.71 11.77
N ALA A 32 14.38 -6.40 11.54
CA ALA A 32 13.53 -5.86 12.59
C ALA A 32 13.51 -6.81 13.79
N THR A 33 13.84 -6.28 14.96
CA THR A 33 13.83 -7.08 16.19
C THR A 33 12.38 -7.28 16.63
N PRO A 34 11.95 -8.52 16.96
CA PRO A 34 10.61 -8.76 17.50
C PRO A 34 10.33 -7.88 18.74
N VAL A 35 9.12 -7.32 18.81
CA VAL A 35 8.71 -6.54 19.98
C VAL A 35 8.44 -7.50 21.14
N PRO A 36 9.06 -7.32 22.32
CA PRO A 36 8.85 -8.19 23.47
C PRO A 36 7.37 -8.28 23.83
N GLN A 37 6.92 -9.45 24.31
CA GLN A 37 5.54 -9.60 24.78
C GLN A 37 5.23 -8.58 25.88
N GLY A 38 4.05 -7.94 25.74
CA GLY A 38 3.61 -6.91 26.68
C GLY A 38 4.08 -5.49 26.38
N GLN A 39 5.02 -5.28 25.43
CA GLN A 39 5.36 -3.94 24.95
C GLN A 39 4.48 -3.55 23.74
N PRO A 40 4.03 -2.30 23.62
CA PRO A 40 3.29 -1.86 22.44
C PRO A 40 4.19 -1.81 21.20
N ILE A 41 3.59 -2.09 20.05
CA ILE A 41 4.19 -1.81 18.75
C ILE A 41 4.12 -0.31 18.52
N GLU A 42 5.24 0.28 18.14
CA GLU A 42 5.39 1.71 17.90
C GLU A 42 5.95 1.96 16.49
N ALA A 43 5.96 3.21 16.05
CA ALA A 43 6.48 3.59 14.74
C ALA A 43 7.91 3.06 14.49
N ARG A 44 8.77 3.06 15.51
CA ARG A 44 10.15 2.54 15.40
C ARG A 44 10.26 1.03 15.16
N ASN A 45 9.17 0.28 15.37
CA ASN A 45 9.13 -1.16 15.14
C ASN A 45 8.75 -1.54 13.72
N LEU A 46 8.30 -0.58 12.93
CA LEU A 46 8.04 -0.81 11.51
C LEU A 46 9.35 -1.08 10.77
N LEU A 47 9.32 -2.01 9.82
CA LEU A 47 10.47 -2.34 8.98
C LEU A 47 10.51 -1.43 7.76
N ALA A 48 11.62 -0.75 7.54
CA ALA A 48 11.89 -0.14 6.24
C ALA A 48 12.10 -1.26 5.21
N HIS A 49 11.19 -1.37 4.24
CA HIS A 49 11.15 -2.48 3.30
C HIS A 49 10.59 -2.09 1.93
N ARG A 50 10.93 -2.91 0.94
CA ARG A 50 10.27 -2.96 -0.36
C ARG A 50 9.61 -4.32 -0.52
N ALA A 51 8.32 -4.33 -0.85
CA ALA A 51 7.58 -5.53 -1.16
C ALA A 51 6.99 -5.42 -2.57
N ALA A 52 7.06 -6.51 -3.33
CA ALA A 52 6.40 -6.63 -4.63
C ALA A 52 5.31 -7.69 -4.57
N TYR A 53 4.17 -7.37 -5.18
CA TYR A 53 2.98 -8.22 -5.18
C TYR A 53 2.55 -8.48 -6.62
N ARG A 54 2.21 -9.72 -6.91
CA ARG A 54 1.47 -10.10 -8.10
C ARG A 54 -0.02 -9.97 -7.79
N LEU A 55 -0.75 -9.39 -8.74
CA LEU A 55 -2.19 -9.17 -8.65
C LEU A 55 -2.89 -10.06 -9.65
N THR A 56 -3.89 -10.81 -9.19
CA THR A 56 -4.70 -11.70 -10.03
C THR A 56 -6.16 -11.63 -9.61
N LEU A 57 -7.06 -11.94 -10.53
CA LEU A 57 -8.49 -12.00 -10.20
C LEU A 57 -8.73 -13.04 -9.11
N ALA A 58 -9.37 -12.64 -8.03
CA ALA A 58 -9.82 -13.57 -7.00
C ALA A 58 -11.02 -14.41 -7.50
N PRO A 59 -11.29 -15.58 -6.89
CA PRO A 59 -12.46 -16.37 -7.22
C PRO A 59 -13.74 -15.52 -7.18
N GLN A 60 -14.50 -15.52 -8.27
CA GLN A 60 -15.58 -14.57 -8.51
C GLN A 60 -16.87 -14.89 -7.79
N ARG A 61 -17.61 -13.81 -7.49
CA ARG A 61 -19.07 -13.87 -7.29
C ARG A 61 -19.73 -13.99 -8.66
N ASP A 62 -20.82 -14.76 -8.76
CA ASP A 62 -21.48 -15.14 -10.02
C ASP A 62 -21.95 -13.99 -10.93
N GLN A 63 -21.90 -12.75 -10.47
CA GLN A 63 -22.41 -11.56 -11.19
C GLN A 63 -21.33 -10.60 -11.72
N SER A 64 -20.05 -10.92 -11.58
CA SER A 64 -18.99 -10.05 -12.10
C SER A 64 -18.90 -10.09 -13.62
N ASN A 65 -18.80 -8.93 -14.27
CA ASN A 65 -18.51 -8.86 -15.71
C ASN A 65 -17.01 -8.99 -16.03
N ILE A 66 -16.14 -9.06 -15.03
CA ILE A 66 -14.69 -9.17 -15.23
C ILE A 66 -14.31 -10.63 -15.48
N ALA A 67 -13.65 -10.91 -16.61
CA ALA A 67 -13.17 -12.23 -16.98
C ALA A 67 -11.76 -12.51 -16.46
N SER A 68 -10.88 -11.51 -16.42
CA SER A 68 -9.54 -11.62 -15.88
C SER A 68 -9.03 -10.32 -15.27
N ALA A 69 -8.11 -10.44 -14.33
CA ALA A 69 -7.32 -9.35 -13.79
C ALA A 69 -5.86 -9.82 -13.68
N ASP A 70 -4.92 -9.03 -14.17
CA ASP A 70 -3.48 -9.27 -14.04
C ASP A 70 -2.78 -7.94 -13.78
N GLY A 71 -1.80 -7.97 -12.88
CA GLY A 71 -1.10 -6.76 -12.54
C GLY A 71 -0.02 -6.94 -11.49
N GLY A 72 0.44 -5.83 -10.97
CA GLY A 72 1.45 -5.83 -9.92
C GLY A 72 1.39 -4.57 -9.06
N MET A 73 1.89 -4.71 -7.86
CA MET A 73 2.08 -3.60 -6.94
C MET A 73 3.48 -3.66 -6.35
N VAL A 74 4.14 -2.52 -6.28
CA VAL A 74 5.36 -2.34 -5.51
C VAL A 74 5.05 -1.36 -4.39
N TYR A 75 5.35 -1.76 -3.19
CA TYR A 75 5.20 -0.96 -1.98
C TYR A 75 6.56 -0.78 -1.32
N GLU A 76 6.89 0.45 -0.96
CA GLU A 76 8.09 0.79 -0.22
C GLU A 76 7.71 1.60 1.02
N LEU A 77 8.25 1.20 2.16
CA LEU A 77 8.26 1.97 3.40
C LEU A 77 9.71 2.33 3.72
N ILE A 78 10.03 3.61 3.78
CA ILE A 78 11.39 4.13 3.96
C ILE A 78 11.43 4.94 5.25
N ASP A 79 12.37 4.63 6.13
CA ASP A 79 12.59 5.43 7.34
C ASP A 79 13.29 6.75 6.97
N ALA A 80 12.59 7.87 7.16
CA ALA A 80 13.05 9.23 6.92
C ALA A 80 13.43 9.95 8.23
N CYS A 81 13.82 9.22 9.27
CA CYS A 81 14.24 9.66 10.60
C CYS A 81 13.09 10.17 11.48
N ASP A 82 12.50 11.28 11.12
CA ASP A 82 11.37 11.93 11.82
C ASP A 82 10.00 11.46 11.31
N GLY A 83 10.00 10.67 10.23
CA GLY A 83 8.79 10.16 9.58
C GLY A 83 9.04 8.91 8.77
N TRP A 84 7.99 8.48 8.11
CA TRP A 84 7.96 7.38 7.17
C TRP A 84 7.56 7.88 5.79
N THR A 85 8.36 7.58 4.78
CA THR A 85 7.97 7.79 3.38
C THR A 85 7.41 6.48 2.84
N THR A 86 6.16 6.51 2.38
CA THR A 86 5.54 5.42 1.64
C THR A 86 5.55 5.74 0.16
N ARG A 87 5.89 4.76 -0.68
CA ARG A 87 5.72 4.80 -2.14
C ARG A 87 5.00 3.56 -2.58
N GLN A 88 3.93 3.72 -3.31
CA GLN A 88 3.17 2.62 -3.88
C GLN A 88 2.96 2.86 -5.36
N ARG A 89 3.37 1.89 -6.18
CA ARG A 89 3.05 1.80 -7.60
C ARG A 89 2.17 0.61 -7.84
N PHE A 90 1.06 0.86 -8.46
CA PHE A 90 0.04 -0.14 -8.75
C PHE A 90 -0.27 -0.11 -10.24
N THR A 91 -0.35 -1.27 -10.85
CA THR A 91 -0.83 -1.46 -12.23
C THR A 91 -1.78 -2.63 -12.24
N LEU A 92 -2.95 -2.44 -12.81
CA LEU A 92 -3.97 -3.48 -12.96
C LEU A 92 -4.58 -3.41 -14.35
N ARG A 93 -4.55 -4.52 -15.08
CA ARG A 93 -5.27 -4.73 -16.34
C ARG A 93 -6.45 -5.62 -16.06
N LEU A 94 -7.62 -5.14 -16.39
CA LEU A 94 -8.88 -5.86 -16.32
C LEU A 94 -9.32 -6.20 -17.73
N THR A 95 -9.80 -7.43 -17.95
CA THR A 95 -10.48 -7.82 -19.19
C THR A 95 -11.90 -8.23 -18.82
N ASP A 96 -12.90 -7.63 -19.45
CA ASP A 96 -14.28 -8.02 -19.26
C ASP A 96 -14.66 -9.26 -20.12
N ARG A 97 -15.89 -9.75 -19.95
CA ARG A 97 -16.38 -10.92 -20.70
C ARG A 97 -16.56 -10.67 -22.19
N ASP A 98 -16.63 -9.42 -22.62
CA ASP A 98 -16.72 -9.02 -24.02
C ASP A 98 -15.35 -8.81 -24.66
N GLY A 99 -14.27 -8.99 -23.87
CA GLY A 99 -12.88 -8.87 -24.31
C GLY A 99 -12.34 -7.43 -24.28
N THR A 100 -13.06 -6.48 -23.66
CA THR A 100 -12.57 -5.12 -23.49
C THR A 100 -11.51 -5.08 -22.40
N GLU A 101 -10.36 -4.50 -22.71
CA GLU A 101 -9.27 -4.32 -21.75
C GLU A 101 -9.24 -2.90 -21.21
N ILE A 102 -9.10 -2.78 -19.89
CA ILE A 102 -8.91 -1.52 -19.17
C ILE A 102 -7.66 -1.64 -18.32
N GLU A 103 -6.69 -0.78 -18.57
CA GLU A 103 -5.48 -0.67 -17.74
C GLU A 103 -5.57 0.56 -16.85
N THR A 104 -5.38 0.36 -15.55
CA THR A 104 -5.27 1.42 -14.55
C THR A 104 -3.89 1.34 -13.90
N THR A 105 -3.24 2.49 -13.79
CA THR A 105 -2.00 2.66 -13.03
C THR A 105 -2.19 3.73 -11.97
N SER A 106 -1.51 3.56 -10.84
CA SER A 106 -1.54 4.53 -9.74
C SER A 106 -0.15 4.66 -9.15
N ASP A 107 0.32 5.90 -9.02
CA ASP A 107 1.50 6.28 -8.26
C ASP A 107 1.05 7.07 -7.03
N TYR A 108 1.26 6.49 -5.85
CA TYR A 108 0.91 7.09 -4.58
C TYR A 108 2.16 7.23 -3.70
N SER A 109 2.35 8.40 -3.12
CA SER A 109 3.47 8.69 -2.23
C SER A 109 3.02 9.52 -1.05
N THR A 110 3.48 9.15 0.15
CA THR A 110 3.24 9.92 1.36
C THR A 110 4.52 10.09 2.17
N TYR A 111 4.51 11.13 2.98
CA TYR A 111 5.36 11.27 4.15
C TYR A 111 4.46 11.40 5.37
N GLU A 112 4.60 10.50 6.35
CA GLU A 112 3.88 10.54 7.63
C GLU A 112 4.88 10.68 8.78
N SER A 113 4.72 11.71 9.62
CA SER A 113 5.58 11.89 10.80
C SER A 113 5.41 10.74 11.79
N LYS A 114 6.50 10.36 12.50
CA LYS A 114 6.46 9.22 13.45
C LYS A 114 5.49 9.43 14.62
N ASP A 115 5.15 10.67 14.94
CA ASP A 115 4.12 11.00 15.93
C ASP A 115 2.69 10.88 15.40
N GLY A 116 2.52 10.58 14.09
CA GLY A 116 1.22 10.38 13.44
C GLY A 116 0.39 11.66 13.33
N ARG A 117 1.03 12.85 13.27
CA ARG A 117 0.32 14.13 13.23
C ARG A 117 0.41 14.87 11.92
N ARG A 118 1.34 14.52 11.04
CA ARG A 118 1.50 15.17 9.74
C ARG A 118 1.53 14.15 8.65
N LEU A 119 0.81 14.45 7.58
CA LEU A 119 0.84 13.70 6.34
C LEU A 119 1.05 14.66 5.18
N ARG A 120 2.02 14.37 4.31
CA ARG A 120 2.07 14.92 2.95
C ARG A 120 1.73 13.80 2.00
N PHE A 121 0.94 14.09 0.99
CA PHE A 121 0.45 13.06 0.07
C PHE A 121 0.40 13.55 -1.36
N THR A 122 0.66 12.61 -2.27
CA THR A 122 0.46 12.78 -3.71
C THR A 122 -0.07 11.48 -4.29
N LEU A 123 -1.07 11.58 -5.15
CA LEU A 123 -1.63 10.48 -5.92
C LEU A 123 -1.78 10.92 -7.36
N THR A 124 -1.31 10.11 -8.30
CA THR A 124 -1.64 10.23 -9.71
C THR A 124 -2.20 8.91 -10.18
N GLN A 125 -3.40 8.93 -10.71
CA GLN A 125 -4.05 7.78 -11.31
C GLN A 125 -4.23 8.01 -12.80
N MET A 126 -3.99 6.96 -13.59
CA MET A 126 -4.16 6.96 -15.03
C MET A 126 -5.02 5.76 -15.43
N THR A 127 -5.90 5.97 -16.40
CA THR A 127 -6.66 4.90 -17.04
C THR A 127 -6.43 4.98 -18.53
N GLN A 128 -6.03 3.88 -19.15
CA GLN A 128 -5.69 3.82 -20.59
C GLN A 128 -4.67 4.90 -21.01
N GLY A 129 -3.68 5.16 -20.16
CA GLY A 129 -2.65 6.17 -20.41
C GLY A 129 -3.07 7.62 -20.20
N ALA A 130 -4.34 7.90 -19.94
CA ALA A 130 -4.83 9.24 -19.62
C ALA A 130 -4.90 9.45 -18.12
N VAL A 131 -4.45 10.61 -17.63
CA VAL A 131 -4.58 10.96 -16.22
C VAL A 131 -6.06 11.17 -15.89
N THR A 132 -6.58 10.35 -14.96
CA THR A 132 -7.98 10.40 -14.50
C THR A 132 -8.12 11.08 -13.15
N GLN A 133 -7.06 11.07 -12.34
CA GLN A 133 -7.08 11.70 -11.02
C GLN A 133 -5.69 12.20 -10.64
N ARG A 134 -5.64 13.37 -10.01
CA ARG A 134 -4.49 13.87 -9.26
C ARG A 134 -4.97 14.43 -7.95
N ILE A 135 -4.29 14.04 -6.87
CA ILE A 135 -4.54 14.54 -5.53
C ILE A 135 -3.19 14.87 -4.91
N ALA A 136 -3.07 16.04 -4.33
CA ALA A 136 -1.88 16.42 -3.59
C ALA A 136 -2.24 17.36 -2.45
N GLY A 137 -1.48 17.29 -1.38
CA GLY A 137 -1.70 18.16 -0.23
C GLY A 137 -0.94 17.73 1.02
N GLU A 138 -1.36 18.32 2.11
CA GLU A 138 -0.85 18.01 3.45
C GLU A 138 -1.98 18.01 4.47
N ALA A 139 -1.81 17.21 5.53
CA ALA A 139 -2.72 17.19 6.67
C ALA A 139 -1.96 17.36 7.97
N GLU A 140 -2.57 18.08 8.90
CA GLU A 140 -2.06 18.28 10.26
C GLU A 140 -3.14 17.92 11.28
N LEU A 141 -2.77 17.07 12.24
CA LEU A 141 -3.64 16.61 13.32
C LEU A 141 -3.21 17.20 14.68
N ASN A 142 -4.20 17.60 15.44
CA ASN A 142 -4.06 17.90 16.86
C ASN A 142 -3.91 16.61 17.69
N ALA A 143 -3.65 16.76 19.00
CA ALA A 143 -3.49 15.62 19.90
C ALA A 143 -4.74 14.74 20.04
N ASP A 144 -5.92 15.30 19.81
CA ASP A 144 -7.21 14.60 19.85
C ASP A 144 -7.61 13.97 18.49
N GLY A 145 -6.73 14.09 17.47
CA GLY A 145 -6.97 13.62 16.13
C GLY A 145 -7.83 14.55 15.26
N SER A 146 -8.35 15.66 15.81
CA SER A 146 -8.94 16.69 14.96
C SER A 146 -7.85 17.39 14.15
N GLY A 147 -8.21 17.99 13.02
CA GLY A 147 -7.20 18.68 12.23
C GLY A 147 -7.74 19.29 10.95
N VAL A 148 -6.83 19.54 10.03
CA VAL A 148 -7.14 20.12 8.72
C VAL A 148 -6.28 19.44 7.66
N ALA A 149 -6.90 19.07 6.54
CA ALA A 149 -6.23 18.71 5.30
C ALA A 149 -6.29 19.89 4.31
N ARG A 150 -5.16 20.25 3.75
CA ARG A 150 -5.00 21.30 2.74
C ARG A 150 -4.62 20.65 1.44
N TYR A 151 -5.50 20.73 0.46
CA TYR A 151 -5.27 20.21 -0.88
C TYR A 151 -4.69 21.29 -1.78
N THR A 152 -3.78 20.88 -2.65
CA THR A 152 -3.25 21.70 -3.74
C THR A 152 -3.70 21.19 -5.11
N GLU A 153 -4.11 19.92 -5.19
CA GLU A 153 -4.70 19.27 -6.37
C GLU A 153 -5.87 18.38 -5.92
N PRO A 154 -6.94 18.25 -6.71
CA PRO A 154 -7.23 18.86 -8.01
C PRO A 154 -7.56 20.36 -7.92
N GLU A 155 -7.90 20.85 -6.76
CA GLU A 155 -8.21 22.25 -6.47
C GLU A 155 -7.69 22.64 -5.08
N VAL A 156 -7.41 23.90 -4.90
CA VAL A 156 -6.99 24.42 -3.59
C VAL A 156 -8.20 24.49 -2.66
N LYS A 157 -8.21 23.65 -1.63
CA LYS A 157 -9.26 23.63 -0.62
C LYS A 157 -8.75 23.15 0.74
N GLU A 158 -9.50 23.46 1.77
CA GLU A 158 -9.29 22.95 3.12
C GLU A 158 -10.46 22.08 3.55
N GLU A 159 -10.15 20.92 4.14
CA GLU A 159 -11.12 20.00 4.74
C GLU A 159 -10.84 19.83 6.22
N ARG A 160 -11.87 19.92 7.04
CA ARG A 160 -11.76 19.68 8.47
C ARG A 160 -11.75 18.19 8.75
N LEU A 161 -10.76 17.77 9.52
CA LEU A 161 -10.62 16.39 9.98
C LEU A 161 -11.27 16.25 11.36
N PRO A 162 -12.19 15.30 11.56
CA PRO A 162 -12.88 15.14 12.84
C PRO A 162 -11.96 14.63 13.95
N VAL A 163 -12.40 14.77 15.18
CA VAL A 163 -11.75 14.17 16.37
C VAL A 163 -11.61 12.66 16.17
N GLY A 164 -10.45 12.12 16.56
CA GLY A 164 -10.14 10.69 16.44
C GLY A 164 -9.61 10.25 15.08
N THR A 165 -9.45 11.18 14.11
CA THR A 165 -8.78 10.89 12.83
C THR A 165 -7.37 10.38 13.07
N ILE A 166 -7.00 9.35 12.33
CA ILE A 166 -5.66 8.76 12.32
C ILE A 166 -5.10 8.72 10.91
N LEU A 167 -3.79 8.59 10.80
CA LEU A 167 -3.03 8.47 9.55
C LEU A 167 -2.68 7.01 9.24
N PRO A 168 -2.26 6.66 8.02
CA PRO A 168 -2.10 5.26 7.56
C PRO A 168 -1.16 4.40 8.42
N ASN A 169 0.05 4.87 8.76
CA ASN A 169 0.96 4.10 9.59
C ASN A 169 0.46 3.97 11.04
N GLN A 170 -0.20 5.03 11.56
CA GLN A 170 -0.86 4.97 12.86
C GLN A 170 -2.00 3.95 12.86
N HIS A 171 -2.78 3.86 11.78
CA HIS A 171 -3.81 2.82 11.64
C HIS A 171 -3.20 1.42 11.73
N THR A 172 -2.10 1.16 11.02
CA THR A 172 -1.38 -0.12 11.07
C THR A 172 -0.91 -0.44 12.49
N ILE A 173 -0.31 0.51 13.19
CA ILE A 173 0.18 0.35 14.56
C ILE A 173 -0.97 0.06 15.53
N ILE A 174 -2.05 0.83 15.45
CA ILE A 174 -3.23 0.69 16.31
C ILE A 174 -3.88 -0.68 16.12
N THR A 175 -4.06 -1.11 14.88
CA THR A 175 -4.71 -2.40 14.58
C THR A 175 -3.84 -3.59 14.97
N LEU A 176 -2.53 -3.51 14.80
CA LEU A 176 -1.59 -4.53 15.29
C LEU A 176 -1.62 -4.64 16.82
N ASN A 177 -1.60 -3.53 17.53
CA ASN A 177 -1.69 -3.50 19.01
C ASN A 177 -3.05 -4.03 19.49
N ALA A 178 -4.14 -3.65 18.82
CA ALA A 178 -5.48 -4.13 19.11
C ALA A 178 -5.58 -5.66 18.97
N ALA A 179 -5.08 -6.22 17.86
CA ALA A 179 -5.03 -7.67 17.66
C ALA A 179 -4.20 -8.37 18.73
N ARG A 180 -3.03 -7.82 19.07
CA ARG A 180 -2.10 -8.36 20.06
C ARG A 180 -2.68 -8.39 21.47
N THR A 181 -3.54 -7.42 21.82
CA THR A 181 -4.26 -7.35 23.09
C THR A 181 -5.58 -8.08 23.08
N GLY A 182 -5.94 -8.77 22.00
CA GLY A 182 -7.16 -9.59 21.88
C GLY A 182 -8.40 -8.79 21.48
N GLN A 183 -8.28 -7.52 21.13
CA GLN A 183 -9.39 -6.77 20.54
C GLN A 183 -9.75 -7.35 19.17
N ARG A 184 -11.03 -7.26 18.80
CA ARG A 184 -11.54 -7.82 17.56
C ARG A 184 -12.06 -6.76 16.58
N LEU A 185 -12.19 -5.55 17.04
CA LEU A 185 -12.76 -4.46 16.25
C LEU A 185 -12.04 -3.14 16.56
N VAL A 186 -11.69 -2.43 15.51
CA VAL A 186 -11.19 -1.05 15.56
C VAL A 186 -12.03 -0.23 14.59
N VAL A 187 -12.64 0.85 15.08
CA VAL A 187 -13.39 1.80 14.27
C VAL A 187 -12.73 3.16 14.41
N ARG A 188 -12.26 3.74 13.30
CA ARG A 188 -11.56 5.03 13.29
C ARG A 188 -11.84 5.78 12.00
N PRO A 189 -11.97 7.11 12.08
CA PRO A 189 -11.82 7.94 10.89
C PRO A 189 -10.36 7.88 10.43
N LEU A 190 -10.13 7.58 9.15
CA LEU A 190 -8.81 7.48 8.53
C LEU A 190 -8.68 8.55 7.44
N PHE A 191 -7.57 9.27 7.48
CA PHE A 191 -7.17 10.17 6.42
C PHE A 191 -5.89 9.68 5.77
N ASP A 192 -5.97 9.26 4.51
CA ASP A 192 -4.83 8.72 3.76
C ASP A 192 -4.44 9.57 2.54
N GLY A 193 -5.24 10.59 2.18
CA GLY A 193 -4.98 11.46 1.04
C GLY A 193 -5.23 10.81 -0.32
N THR A 194 -5.99 9.70 -0.38
CA THR A 194 -6.34 9.04 -1.64
C THR A 194 -7.63 9.56 -2.27
N SER A 195 -8.41 10.33 -1.51
CA SER A 195 -9.64 11.00 -1.95
C SER A 195 -9.56 12.50 -1.71
N SER A 196 -10.21 13.27 -2.58
CA SER A 196 -10.44 14.70 -2.35
C SER A 196 -11.56 14.97 -1.36
N ASP A 197 -12.31 13.95 -0.92
CA ASP A 197 -13.48 14.07 -0.06
C ASP A 197 -13.13 13.98 1.45
N GLY A 198 -11.83 14.03 1.76
CA GLY A 198 -11.33 14.06 3.13
C GLY A 198 -11.25 12.69 3.79
N VAL A 199 -11.80 12.58 4.99
CA VAL A 199 -11.72 11.38 5.84
C VAL A 199 -12.72 10.32 5.42
N GLN A 200 -12.27 9.07 5.41
CA GLN A 200 -13.14 7.90 5.34
C GLN A 200 -13.32 7.28 6.74
N ASP A 201 -14.52 6.79 7.04
CA ASP A 201 -14.71 5.98 8.25
C ASP A 201 -14.26 4.56 7.97
N THR A 202 -13.42 4.01 8.85
CA THR A 202 -12.95 2.63 8.71
C THR A 202 -13.44 1.76 9.83
N THR A 203 -13.78 0.52 9.46
CA THR A 203 -14.06 -0.56 10.39
C THR A 203 -13.11 -1.71 10.11
N THR A 204 -12.23 -2.01 11.07
CA THR A 204 -11.26 -3.10 10.96
C THR A 204 -11.66 -4.25 11.87
N VAL A 205 -11.95 -5.39 11.28
CA VAL A 205 -12.17 -6.66 11.99
C VAL A 205 -10.87 -7.42 12.06
N LEU A 206 -10.51 -7.90 13.25
CA LEU A 206 -9.23 -8.51 13.56
C LEU A 206 -9.38 -9.99 13.91
N SER A 207 -8.47 -10.84 13.40
CA SER A 207 -8.33 -12.22 13.87
C SER A 207 -7.63 -12.28 15.23
N ALA A 208 -7.49 -13.50 15.77
CA ALA A 208 -6.55 -13.74 16.86
C ALA A 208 -5.12 -13.38 16.42
N TRP A 209 -4.30 -13.01 17.39
CA TRP A 209 -2.87 -12.89 17.19
C TRP A 209 -2.25 -14.26 16.97
N ASP A 210 -1.55 -14.43 15.86
CA ASP A 210 -0.74 -15.60 15.56
C ASP A 210 0.68 -15.36 16.06
N GLY A 211 1.19 -16.24 16.90
CA GLY A 211 2.59 -16.19 17.35
C GLY A 211 3.57 -16.42 16.21
N PRO A 212 4.88 -16.24 16.48
CA PRO A 212 5.93 -16.46 15.49
C PRO A 212 5.86 -17.85 14.86
N GLN A 213 5.96 -17.89 13.53
CA GLN A 213 5.96 -19.13 12.75
C GLN A 213 7.07 -19.06 11.71
N ALA A 214 7.69 -20.21 11.40
CA ALA A 214 8.67 -20.29 10.35
C ALA A 214 8.07 -19.88 9.00
N ASN A 215 8.75 -18.99 8.30
CA ASN A 215 8.36 -18.54 6.96
C ASN A 215 9.53 -18.76 5.99
N ALA A 216 9.47 -19.87 5.25
CA ALA A 216 10.54 -20.24 4.31
C ALA A 216 10.58 -19.32 3.08
N GLU A 217 9.44 -18.76 2.67
CA GLU A 217 9.34 -17.87 1.51
C GLU A 217 9.94 -16.49 1.84
N PHE A 218 9.68 -15.98 3.04
CA PHE A 218 10.18 -14.69 3.53
C PHE A 218 10.83 -14.81 4.92
N PRO A 219 12.11 -15.18 5.00
CA PRO A 219 12.79 -15.40 6.29
C PRO A 219 12.76 -14.20 7.24
N LEU A 220 12.65 -12.97 6.70
CA LEU A 220 12.50 -11.74 7.50
C LEU A 220 11.25 -11.73 8.39
N LEU A 221 10.29 -12.61 8.13
CA LEU A 221 9.03 -12.71 8.86
C LEU A 221 8.98 -13.89 9.84
N SER A 222 9.99 -14.77 9.82
CA SER A 222 9.98 -16.06 10.53
C SER A 222 9.91 -15.96 12.06
N THR A 223 10.30 -14.84 12.65
CA THR A 223 10.34 -14.67 14.11
C THR A 223 9.27 -13.72 14.61
N LEU A 224 8.38 -13.29 13.74
CA LEU A 224 7.40 -12.25 14.03
C LEU A 224 6.01 -12.84 14.21
N GLY A 225 5.25 -12.25 15.13
CA GLY A 225 3.81 -12.49 15.21
C GLY A 225 3.05 -11.76 14.12
N SER A 226 1.80 -12.12 13.92
CA SER A 226 0.95 -11.53 12.88
C SER A 226 -0.54 -11.58 13.25
N ALA A 227 -1.35 -10.80 12.54
CA ALA A 227 -2.81 -10.91 12.59
C ALA A 227 -3.40 -10.72 11.20
N ARG A 228 -4.47 -11.46 10.92
CA ARG A 228 -5.31 -11.20 9.74
C ARG A 228 -6.31 -10.12 10.09
N MET A 229 -6.58 -9.26 9.14
CA MET A 229 -7.59 -8.22 9.31
C MET A 229 -8.35 -7.95 8.03
N ARG A 230 -9.58 -7.47 8.19
CA ARG A 230 -10.41 -6.96 7.11
C ARG A 230 -10.77 -5.52 7.46
N ILE A 231 -10.40 -4.61 6.58
CA ILE A 231 -10.62 -3.17 6.71
C ILE A 231 -11.70 -2.80 5.69
N ALA A 232 -12.82 -2.27 6.17
CA ALA A 232 -13.88 -1.74 5.34
C ALA A 232 -13.83 -0.21 5.39
N PHE A 233 -13.90 0.43 4.22
CA PHE A 233 -13.85 1.88 4.04
C PHE A 233 -15.23 2.39 3.66
N PHE A 234 -15.69 3.45 4.32
CA PHE A 234 -17.00 4.04 4.13
C PHE A 234 -16.87 5.54 3.83
N ASP A 235 -17.51 5.97 2.76
CA ASP A 235 -17.57 7.37 2.40
C ASP A 235 -18.57 8.10 3.29
N ARG A 236 -18.12 9.16 3.96
CA ARG A 236 -18.93 9.91 4.91
C ARG A 236 -20.10 10.66 4.28
N GLU A 237 -19.89 11.21 3.09
CA GLU A 237 -20.95 11.90 2.37
C GLU A 237 -22.09 10.95 1.99
N ALA A 238 -21.77 9.75 1.53
CA ALA A 238 -22.76 8.73 1.21
C ALA A 238 -23.55 8.31 2.46
N GLN A 239 -22.93 8.31 3.64
CA GLN A 239 -23.59 7.98 4.91
C GLN A 239 -24.60 9.08 5.34
N GLN A 240 -24.28 10.35 5.10
CA GLN A 240 -25.14 11.47 5.48
C GLN A 240 -26.37 11.60 4.58
N GLN A 241 -26.32 11.10 3.35
CA GLN A 241 -27.40 11.21 2.35
C GLN A 241 -28.36 10.01 2.37
N GLY A 242 -27.99 8.89 2.98
CA GLY A 242 -28.79 7.66 2.97
C GLY A 242 -29.10 7.13 4.37
N GLY A 243 -30.34 7.13 4.77
CA GLY A 243 -30.82 6.65 6.08
C GLY A 243 -30.82 5.13 6.28
N GLY A 244 -29.87 4.38 5.73
CA GLY A 244 -29.78 2.90 5.84
C GLY A 244 -28.37 2.41 6.14
N ALA A 245 -28.20 1.09 6.35
CA ALA A 245 -26.89 0.46 6.50
C ALA A 245 -26.04 0.73 5.25
N THR A 246 -24.94 1.43 5.45
CA THR A 246 -24.01 1.78 4.37
C THR A 246 -23.19 0.57 3.97
N THR A 247 -23.10 0.32 2.66
CA THR A 247 -22.16 -0.66 2.11
C THR A 247 -20.79 0.02 2.00
N PRO A 248 -19.69 -0.67 2.37
CA PRO A 248 -18.37 -0.10 2.19
C PRO A 248 -18.11 0.19 0.70
N SER A 249 -17.43 1.29 0.42
CA SER A 249 -16.98 1.64 -0.94
C SER A 249 -15.86 0.71 -1.41
N TYR A 250 -15.02 0.26 -0.48
CA TYR A 250 -13.88 -0.61 -0.70
C TYR A 250 -13.58 -1.43 0.54
N GLU A 251 -13.06 -2.64 0.37
CA GLU A 251 -12.58 -3.46 1.47
C GLU A 251 -11.23 -4.08 1.12
N VAL A 252 -10.37 -4.22 2.11
CA VAL A 252 -9.13 -4.99 1.97
C VAL A 252 -8.98 -5.97 3.12
N SER A 253 -8.78 -7.23 2.80
CA SER A 253 -8.34 -8.25 3.75
C SER A 253 -6.86 -8.51 3.54
N LEU A 254 -6.11 -8.63 4.63
CA LEU A 254 -4.68 -8.89 4.57
C LEU A 254 -4.19 -9.52 5.87
N ARG A 255 -2.96 -10.00 5.88
CA ARG A 255 -2.20 -10.31 7.09
C ARG A 255 -1.17 -9.21 7.30
N TYR A 256 -1.20 -8.57 8.46
CA TYR A 256 -0.08 -7.74 8.93
C TYR A 256 0.82 -8.51 9.87
N TRP A 257 2.10 -8.41 9.59
CA TRP A 257 3.16 -8.86 10.48
C TRP A 257 3.51 -7.76 11.50
N GLU A 258 4.05 -8.15 12.63
CA GLU A 258 4.40 -7.28 13.76
C GLU A 258 5.24 -6.06 13.36
N ASN A 259 6.03 -6.19 12.30
CA ASN A 259 6.88 -5.12 11.73
C ASN A 259 6.18 -4.27 10.64
N GLY A 260 4.87 -4.39 10.48
CA GLY A 260 4.08 -3.62 9.51
C GLY A 260 4.11 -4.14 8.07
N VAL A 261 4.83 -5.23 7.78
CA VAL A 261 4.78 -5.86 6.45
C VAL A 261 3.41 -6.50 6.26
N ALA A 262 2.80 -6.27 5.09
CA ALA A 262 1.52 -6.86 4.70
C ALA A 262 1.74 -7.99 3.69
N ASP A 263 0.99 -9.07 3.82
CA ASP A 263 0.91 -10.13 2.81
C ASP A 263 -0.52 -10.68 2.67
N GLN A 264 -0.75 -11.61 1.74
CA GLN A 264 -2.01 -12.29 1.53
C GLN A 264 -3.19 -11.32 1.42
N MET A 265 -3.04 -10.32 0.56
CA MET A 265 -4.05 -9.29 0.36
C MET A 265 -5.19 -9.79 -0.52
N LEU A 266 -6.41 -9.40 -0.17
CA LEU A 266 -7.60 -9.48 -1.01
C LEU A 266 -8.22 -8.09 -1.07
N MET A 267 -8.19 -7.46 -2.21
CA MET A 267 -8.77 -6.14 -2.48
C MET A 267 -10.14 -6.31 -3.11
N ASP A 268 -11.20 -5.95 -2.41
CA ASP A 268 -12.59 -6.11 -2.84
C ASP A 268 -13.15 -4.75 -3.31
N PHE A 269 -13.37 -4.62 -4.60
CA PHE A 269 -13.93 -3.43 -5.27
C PHE A 269 -15.44 -3.54 -5.48
N ARG A 270 -16.13 -4.46 -4.79
CA ARG A 270 -17.57 -4.76 -4.87
C ARG A 270 -17.96 -5.54 -6.13
N GLU A 271 -17.60 -5.08 -7.31
CA GLU A 271 -17.90 -5.76 -8.60
C GLU A 271 -16.97 -6.92 -8.86
N PHE A 272 -15.73 -6.80 -8.42
CA PHE A 272 -14.70 -7.83 -8.51
C PHE A 272 -13.74 -7.73 -7.33
N ALA A 273 -12.96 -8.75 -7.13
CA ALA A 273 -11.89 -8.75 -6.13
C ALA A 273 -10.57 -9.21 -6.75
N VAL A 274 -9.47 -8.74 -6.19
CA VAL A 274 -8.11 -9.01 -6.65
C VAL A 274 -7.29 -9.59 -5.51
N ASP A 275 -6.71 -10.77 -5.74
CA ASP A 275 -5.69 -11.35 -4.87
C ASP A 275 -4.35 -10.65 -5.09
N GLY A 276 -3.72 -10.21 -4.00
CA GLY A 276 -2.37 -9.65 -3.98
C GLY A 276 -1.42 -10.58 -3.25
N ARG A 277 -0.68 -11.39 -3.99
CA ARG A 277 0.34 -12.30 -3.43
C ARG A 277 1.69 -11.60 -3.42
N MET A 278 2.32 -11.51 -2.25
CA MET A 278 3.71 -11.04 -2.13
C MET A 278 4.63 -12.04 -2.84
N VAL A 279 5.49 -11.53 -3.73
CA VAL A 279 6.47 -12.32 -4.51
C VAL A 279 7.90 -11.92 -4.20
N LYS A 280 8.10 -10.79 -3.55
CA LYS A 280 9.42 -10.32 -3.13
C LYS A 280 9.29 -9.45 -1.89
N LEU A 281 10.23 -9.61 -0.96
CA LEU A 281 10.39 -8.77 0.21
C LEU A 281 11.88 -8.50 0.44
N GLU A 282 12.23 -7.22 0.49
CA GLU A 282 13.61 -6.77 0.71
C GLU A 282 13.62 -5.67 1.77
N PRO A 283 14.57 -5.71 2.72
CA PRO A 283 14.79 -4.55 3.59
C PRO A 283 15.35 -3.39 2.75
N VAL A 284 14.96 -2.18 3.10
CA VAL A 284 15.51 -0.95 2.52
C VAL A 284 16.42 -0.32 3.56
N PRO A 285 17.64 0.14 3.19
CA PRO A 285 18.49 0.86 4.12
C PRO A 285 17.75 2.09 4.66
N GLY A 286 17.69 2.22 5.98
CA GLY A 286 17.13 3.41 6.62
C GLY A 286 18.02 4.63 6.37
N GLY A 287 17.42 5.83 6.30
CA GLY A 287 18.15 7.09 6.17
C GLY A 287 18.83 7.55 7.47
N CYS A 288 18.63 6.83 8.57
CA CYS A 288 19.13 7.11 9.91
C CYS A 288 19.87 5.94 10.49
#